data_1c2a3d487d5932c49c9145353bd4767f
#
_entry.id   1c2a3d487d5932c49c9145353bd4767f
#
_cell.length_a   1.000
_cell.length_b   1.000
_cell.length_c   1.000
_cell.angle_alpha   90.00
_cell.angle_beta   90.00
_cell.angle_gamma   90.00
#
_symmetry.space_group_name_H-M   'P 1'
#
loop_
_entity.id
_entity.type
_entity.pdbx_description
1 polymer ?
#
loop_
_entity_poly.entity_id
_entity_poly.type
_entity_poly.pdbx_seq_one_letter_code
_entity_poly.pdbx_strand_id
1 'polypeptide(L)'
;YRYTHIPFEEDVLTATRKGMNFQAALRQSYKSPNSRALRKCMVDDPLSVYMSDILNLFSDENCRRTILTLQRSYESACPYTGKLHNANDFRKAMKLNTPHSRDMWQKLIERFDEPAILRWLLGEDIRDIADCVDMYVKLGPKYQDVLWEKRFKLKQFHDELINLFNKQEYGDVILPAQPQLQADVNGMHFMVPKTAADLMTVGKQLKNCVGSYRGRVMQGQTAIVVVTDDDMNPVACLELATGEKIRKGQPKFNHLVQAKLFANTQLKQNNKIHSTVMQWANQ
;
A
#
# COMPACT_ATOMS: atom_id res chain seq x y z
N TYR A 1 28.83 -2.50 8.32
CA TYR A 1 27.55 -1.75 8.34
C TYR A 1 27.77 -0.46 7.57
N ARG A 2 27.28 -0.36 6.32
CA ARG A 2 27.25 0.90 5.57
C ARG A 2 25.94 1.63 5.97
N TYR A 3 26.05 2.54 6.89
CA TYR A 3 25.00 3.47 7.21
C TYR A 3 24.93 4.52 6.10
N THR A 4 23.91 4.50 5.27
CA THR A 4 23.74 5.46 4.18
C THR A 4 22.91 6.64 4.67
N HIS A 5 23.58 7.81 4.74
CA HIS A 5 23.02 9.16 4.87
C HIS A 5 22.17 9.49 6.12
N ILE A 6 22.88 9.86 7.16
CA ILE A 6 22.30 10.69 8.25
C ILE A 6 22.34 12.14 7.74
N PRO A 7 21.27 12.93 7.81
CA PRO A 7 21.20 14.28 7.22
C PRO A 7 22.27 15.26 7.70
N PHE A 8 22.97 15.00 8.78
CA PHE A 8 24.04 15.82 9.36
C PHE A 8 25.30 15.01 9.72
N GLU A 9 25.43 13.80 9.18
CA GLU A 9 26.58 12.91 9.45
C GLU A 9 27.89 13.58 9.07
N GLU A 10 27.95 14.19 7.90
CA GLU A 10 29.13 14.87 7.39
C GLU A 10 29.56 16.02 8.29
N ASP A 11 28.61 16.80 8.80
CA ASP A 11 28.87 17.92 9.72
C ASP A 11 29.41 17.43 11.06
N VAL A 12 28.82 16.36 11.62
CA VAL A 12 29.27 15.74 12.88
C VAL A 12 30.65 15.12 12.71
N LEU A 13 30.87 14.37 11.63
CA LEU A 13 32.16 13.77 11.32
C LEU A 13 33.24 14.84 11.09
N THR A 14 32.92 15.91 10.39
CA THR A 14 33.84 17.02 10.15
C THR A 14 34.22 17.72 11.45
N ALA A 15 33.24 17.96 12.32
CA ALA A 15 33.49 18.60 13.64
C ALA A 15 34.32 17.69 14.55
N THR A 16 34.06 16.38 14.57
CA THR A 16 34.84 15.43 15.37
C THR A 16 36.26 15.25 14.84
N ARG A 17 36.48 15.25 13.52
CA ARG A 17 37.84 15.25 12.90
C ARG A 17 38.64 16.50 13.26
N LYS A 18 37.98 17.62 13.51
CA LYS A 18 38.60 18.87 14.01
C LYS A 18 38.85 18.87 15.51
N GLY A 19 38.70 17.75 16.19
CA GLY A 19 38.96 17.59 17.64
C GLY A 19 37.78 17.92 18.55
N MET A 20 36.60 18.18 18.00
CA MET A 20 35.39 18.37 18.82
C MET A 20 34.91 17.02 19.35
N ASN A 21 34.53 16.94 20.62
CA ASN A 21 33.92 15.72 21.11
C ASN A 21 32.55 15.46 20.44
N PHE A 22 32.16 14.20 20.33
CA PHE A 22 30.94 13.77 19.62
C PHE A 22 29.67 14.51 20.12
N GLN A 23 29.52 14.69 21.43
CA GLN A 23 28.35 15.38 21.98
C GLN A 23 28.30 16.86 21.58
N ALA A 24 29.45 17.53 21.56
CA ALA A 24 29.54 18.93 21.12
C ALA A 24 29.29 19.06 19.61
N ALA A 25 29.85 18.16 18.80
CA ALA A 25 29.64 18.07 17.37
C ALA A 25 28.16 17.83 17.04
N LEU A 26 27.51 16.91 17.74
CA LEU A 26 26.09 16.62 17.60
C LEU A 26 25.21 17.84 17.98
N ARG A 27 25.56 18.56 19.05
CA ARG A 27 24.84 19.81 19.43
C ARG A 27 24.96 20.89 18.39
N GLN A 28 26.10 21.02 17.75
CA GLN A 28 26.37 22.04 16.75
C GLN A 28 25.63 21.75 15.44
N SER A 29 25.62 20.48 15.02
CA SER A 29 25.03 20.06 13.76
C SER A 29 23.52 19.85 13.84
N TYR A 30 23.02 19.48 15.03
CA TYR A 30 21.62 19.18 15.26
C TYR A 30 20.86 20.41 15.85
N LYS A 31 20.16 21.10 15.00
CA LYS A 31 19.48 22.36 15.31
C LYS A 31 18.00 22.22 15.74
N SER A 32 17.61 21.12 16.33
CA SER A 32 16.20 20.94 16.73
C SER A 32 15.83 21.68 18.03
N PRO A 33 14.64 22.31 18.09
CA PRO A 33 14.13 22.98 19.29
C PRO A 33 13.89 22.05 20.50
N ASN A 34 13.58 20.76 20.29
CA ASN A 34 13.31 19.78 21.35
C ASN A 34 14.56 19.05 21.86
N SER A 35 15.61 19.76 22.01
CA SER A 35 16.92 19.23 21.72
C SER A 35 17.66 18.48 22.86
N ARG A 36 17.30 18.65 24.15
CA ARG A 36 18.13 18.07 25.23
C ARG A 36 17.87 16.59 25.47
N ALA A 37 16.62 16.20 25.58
CA ALA A 37 16.22 14.81 25.79
C ALA A 37 16.56 13.96 24.54
N LEU A 38 16.26 14.49 23.37
CA LEU A 38 16.54 13.82 22.10
C LEU A 38 18.05 13.68 21.84
N ARG A 39 18.85 14.71 22.12
CA ARG A 39 20.32 14.61 22.06
C ARG A 39 20.87 13.58 23.04
N LYS A 40 20.30 13.48 24.23
CA LYS A 40 20.69 12.45 25.19
C LYS A 40 20.38 11.04 24.64
N CYS A 41 19.18 10.85 24.07
CA CYS A 41 18.85 9.59 23.41
C CYS A 41 19.81 9.24 22.26
N MET A 42 20.20 10.25 21.44
CA MET A 42 21.14 10.07 20.33
C MET A 42 22.56 9.70 20.79
N VAL A 43 22.97 10.21 21.93
CA VAL A 43 24.29 9.87 22.52
C VAL A 43 24.29 8.48 23.12
N ASP A 44 23.19 8.11 23.79
CA ASP A 44 23.03 6.80 24.43
C ASP A 44 22.79 5.69 23.37
N ASP A 45 22.22 6.06 22.22
CA ASP A 45 21.93 5.14 21.12
C ASP A 45 22.23 5.79 19.76
N PRO A 46 23.39 5.53 19.16
CA PRO A 46 23.77 6.09 17.85
C PRO A 46 22.77 5.77 16.73
N LEU A 47 22.00 4.67 16.84
CA LEU A 47 20.97 4.33 15.85
C LEU A 47 19.81 5.30 15.89
N SER A 48 19.56 6.00 17.00
CA SER A 48 18.51 7.01 17.13
C SER A 48 18.75 8.22 16.22
N VAL A 49 19.97 8.43 15.75
CA VAL A 49 20.32 9.51 14.82
C VAL A 49 19.57 9.36 13.49
N TYR A 50 19.34 8.13 13.04
CA TYR A 50 18.53 7.87 11.84
C TYR A 50 17.09 8.30 11.96
N MET A 51 16.58 8.29 13.19
CA MET A 51 15.21 8.58 13.50
C MET A 51 15.01 10.02 13.98
N SER A 52 16.07 10.83 13.94
CA SER A 52 16.00 12.21 14.44
C SER A 52 14.88 13.03 13.81
N ASP A 53 14.68 12.87 12.51
CA ASP A 53 13.65 13.62 11.79
C ASP A 53 12.25 13.25 12.22
N ILE A 54 11.96 11.94 12.32
CA ILE A 54 10.64 11.47 12.79
C ILE A 54 10.43 11.80 14.26
N LEU A 55 11.44 11.59 15.11
CA LEU A 55 11.34 11.89 16.54
C LEU A 55 11.13 13.38 16.83
N ASN A 56 11.56 14.26 15.91
CA ASN A 56 11.29 15.69 16.00
C ASN A 56 9.84 16.08 15.75
N LEU A 57 9.09 15.24 15.08
CA LEU A 57 7.66 15.47 14.85
C LEU A 57 6.82 15.20 16.10
N PHE A 58 7.35 14.40 17.04
CA PHE A 58 6.67 14.09 18.28
C PHE A 58 7.11 15.04 19.40
N SER A 59 6.17 15.61 20.11
CA SER A 59 6.41 16.48 21.28
C SER A 59 6.47 15.67 22.58
N ASP A 60 5.70 14.58 22.67
CA ASP A 60 5.63 13.70 23.84
C ASP A 60 6.87 12.81 23.98
N GLU A 61 7.53 12.91 25.14
CA GLU A 61 8.74 12.14 25.48
C GLU A 61 8.48 10.62 25.52
N ASN A 62 7.28 10.20 25.97
CA ASN A 62 6.94 8.78 26.06
C ASN A 62 6.74 8.20 24.66
N CYS A 63 6.12 8.99 23.74
CA CYS A 63 5.99 8.60 22.35
C CYS A 63 7.37 8.39 21.69
N ARG A 64 8.30 9.32 21.90
CA ARG A 64 9.68 9.20 21.38
C ARG A 64 10.40 7.97 21.92
N ARG A 65 10.33 7.73 23.25
CA ARG A 65 10.96 6.56 23.88
C ARG A 65 10.38 5.26 23.35
N THR A 66 9.07 5.19 23.15
CA THR A 66 8.43 3.99 22.61
C THR A 66 8.87 3.73 21.18
N ILE A 67 8.95 4.77 20.32
CA ILE A 67 9.44 4.62 18.94
C ILE A 67 10.90 4.11 18.94
N LEU A 68 11.76 4.64 19.81
CA LEU A 68 13.14 4.15 19.96
C LEU A 68 13.20 2.69 20.46
N THR A 69 12.28 2.31 21.34
CA THR A 69 12.18 0.92 21.82
C THR A 69 11.75 -0.02 20.69
N LEU A 70 10.79 0.40 19.86
CA LEU A 70 10.39 -0.33 18.67
C LEU A 70 11.56 -0.49 17.68
N GLN A 71 12.32 0.58 17.41
CA GLN A 71 13.52 0.50 16.59
C GLN A 71 14.48 -0.58 17.10
N ARG A 72 14.82 -0.54 18.37
CA ARG A 72 15.71 -1.55 18.99
C ARG A 72 15.16 -2.96 18.86
N SER A 73 13.85 -3.12 19.05
CA SER A 73 13.16 -4.40 18.90
C SER A 73 13.30 -4.97 17.48
N TYR A 74 13.12 -4.14 16.45
CA TYR A 74 13.29 -4.56 15.06
C TYR A 74 14.77 -4.81 14.70
N GLU A 75 15.69 -3.97 15.18
CA GLU A 75 17.12 -4.05 14.88
C GLU A 75 17.79 -5.26 15.57
N SER A 76 17.35 -5.63 16.77
CA SER A 76 17.88 -6.78 17.53
C SER A 76 17.36 -8.13 17.02
N ALA A 77 16.46 -8.15 16.06
CA ALA A 77 15.89 -9.37 15.53
C ALA A 77 16.93 -10.20 14.76
N CYS A 78 17.02 -11.48 15.11
CA CYS A 78 17.93 -12.42 14.48
C CYS A 78 17.70 -12.55 12.97
N PRO A 79 18.77 -12.52 12.13
CA PRO A 79 18.66 -12.63 10.67
C PRO A 79 17.94 -13.89 10.17
N TYR A 80 17.95 -14.96 10.94
CA TYR A 80 17.36 -16.25 10.56
C TYR A 80 15.86 -16.37 10.80
N THR A 81 15.19 -15.38 11.38
CA THR A 81 13.78 -15.46 11.76
C THR A 81 12.81 -14.71 10.84
N GLY A 82 13.26 -14.24 9.67
CA GLY A 82 12.43 -13.41 8.77
C GLY A 82 12.23 -11.96 9.25
N LYS A 83 12.65 -11.64 10.48
CA LYS A 83 12.47 -10.31 11.09
C LYS A 83 13.42 -9.23 10.54
N LEU A 84 14.39 -9.60 9.69
CA LEU A 84 15.23 -8.63 8.95
C LEU A 84 14.40 -7.76 8.00
N HIS A 85 13.38 -8.33 7.40
CA HIS A 85 12.45 -7.56 6.57
C HIS A 85 11.76 -6.47 7.39
N ASN A 86 11.30 -6.81 8.58
CA ASN A 86 10.61 -5.85 9.45
C ASN A 86 11.52 -4.68 9.89
N ALA A 87 12.82 -4.91 10.12
CA ALA A 87 13.76 -3.83 10.43
C ALA A 87 13.93 -2.86 9.25
N ASN A 88 14.03 -3.39 8.02
CA ASN A 88 14.11 -2.57 6.83
C ASN A 88 12.81 -1.80 6.57
N ASP A 89 11.66 -2.43 6.77
CA ASP A 89 10.37 -1.79 6.60
C ASP A 89 10.14 -0.72 7.67
N PHE A 90 10.56 -0.98 8.92
CA PHE A 90 10.54 0.04 9.96
C PHE A 90 11.40 1.27 9.59
N ARG A 91 12.63 1.04 9.12
CA ARG A 91 13.49 2.13 8.64
C ARG A 91 12.88 2.90 7.48
N LYS A 92 12.27 2.20 6.53
CA LYS A 92 11.53 2.81 5.41
C LYS A 92 10.39 3.70 5.93
N ALA A 93 9.55 3.15 6.81
CA ALA A 93 8.40 3.85 7.36
C ALA A 93 8.81 5.12 8.12
N MET A 94 9.89 5.04 8.90
CA MET A 94 10.35 6.14 9.76
C MET A 94 11.28 7.14 9.06
N LYS A 95 11.74 6.86 7.84
CA LYS A 95 12.69 7.70 7.13
C LYS A 95 12.00 8.88 6.44
N LEU A 96 12.22 10.08 6.95
CA LEU A 96 11.71 11.33 6.37
C LEU A 96 12.68 11.90 5.31
N ASN A 97 13.03 11.09 4.32
CA ASN A 97 14.00 11.45 3.30
C ASN A 97 13.42 12.31 2.15
N THR A 98 12.11 12.52 2.15
CA THR A 98 11.44 13.39 1.19
C THR A 98 10.52 14.38 1.90
N PRO A 99 10.24 15.56 1.31
CA PRO A 99 9.22 16.47 1.82
C PRO A 99 7.85 15.79 1.98
N HIS A 100 7.49 14.89 1.06
CA HIS A 100 6.21 14.19 1.09
C HIS A 100 6.10 13.19 2.26
N SER A 101 7.16 12.43 2.58
CA SER A 101 7.12 11.52 3.73
C SER A 101 7.00 12.30 5.05
N ARG A 102 7.66 13.45 5.16
CA ARG A 102 7.52 14.35 6.31
C ARG A 102 6.10 14.92 6.41
N ASP A 103 5.55 15.42 5.30
CA ASP A 103 4.19 15.95 5.22
C ASP A 103 3.15 14.92 5.66
N MET A 104 3.27 13.66 5.20
CA MET A 104 2.37 12.57 5.62
C MET A 104 2.35 12.41 7.14
N TRP A 105 3.51 12.26 7.75
CA TRP A 105 3.60 12.06 9.20
C TRP A 105 3.11 13.26 9.99
N GLN A 106 3.45 14.47 9.55
CA GLN A 106 2.98 15.70 10.18
C GLN A 106 1.46 15.80 10.14
N LYS A 107 0.84 15.58 8.98
CA LYS A 107 -0.62 15.61 8.82
C LYS A 107 -1.31 14.50 9.62
N LEU A 108 -0.71 13.31 9.72
CA LEU A 108 -1.23 12.24 10.57
C LEU A 108 -1.24 12.64 12.05
N ILE A 109 -0.14 13.20 12.55
CA ILE A 109 -0.02 13.65 13.94
C ILE A 109 -1.00 14.79 14.23
N GLU A 110 -1.09 15.77 13.34
CA GLU A 110 -2.04 16.89 13.47
C GLU A 110 -3.50 16.42 13.52
N ARG A 111 -3.83 15.36 12.75
CA ARG A 111 -5.19 14.86 12.64
C ARG A 111 -5.62 13.90 13.74
N PHE A 112 -4.70 13.06 14.21
CA PHE A 112 -5.02 11.90 15.07
C PHE A 112 -4.36 11.93 16.45
N ASP A 113 -3.58 12.94 16.76
CA ASP A 113 -2.70 13.06 17.93
C ASP A 113 -1.56 12.02 18.00
N GLU A 114 -0.56 12.32 18.81
CA GLU A 114 0.63 11.46 18.98
C GLU A 114 0.30 10.12 19.64
N PRO A 115 -0.51 10.03 20.70
CA PRO A 115 -0.87 8.77 21.31
C PRO A 115 -1.64 7.82 20.37
N ALA A 116 -2.51 8.35 19.49
CA ALA A 116 -3.21 7.53 18.51
C ALA A 116 -2.25 6.96 17.46
N ILE A 117 -1.33 7.80 16.97
CA ILE A 117 -0.27 7.35 16.04
C ILE A 117 0.59 6.27 16.69
N LEU A 118 0.96 6.42 17.96
CA LEU A 118 1.73 5.42 18.66
C LEU A 118 0.98 4.08 18.78
N ARG A 119 -0.31 4.10 19.13
CA ARG A 119 -1.14 2.88 19.17
C ARG A 119 -1.23 2.21 17.80
N TRP A 120 -1.32 3.00 16.75
CA TRP A 120 -1.32 2.49 15.37
C TRP A 120 0.01 1.82 15.02
N LEU A 121 1.15 2.44 15.32
CA LEU A 121 2.48 1.87 15.13
C LEU A 121 2.70 0.56 15.90
N LEU A 122 2.06 0.42 17.06
CA LEU A 122 2.16 -0.78 17.89
C LEU A 122 1.22 -1.91 17.45
N GLY A 123 0.11 -1.57 16.80
CA GLY A 123 -0.96 -2.51 16.46
C GLY A 123 -0.98 -2.99 15.02
N GLU A 124 -0.36 -2.26 14.09
CA GLU A 124 -0.35 -2.62 12.67
C GLU A 124 0.93 -3.36 12.25
N ASP A 125 0.85 -4.09 11.15
CA ASP A 125 2.05 -4.67 10.53
C ASP A 125 2.94 -3.54 10.00
N ILE A 126 4.21 -3.55 10.36
CA ILE A 126 5.15 -2.51 9.93
C ILE A 126 5.32 -2.45 8.41
N ARG A 127 5.03 -3.53 7.70
CA ARG A 127 5.03 -3.57 6.22
C ARG A 127 3.92 -2.71 5.66
N ASP A 128 2.73 -2.77 6.24
CA ASP A 128 1.59 -1.96 5.81
C ASP A 128 1.86 -0.47 6.05
N ILE A 129 2.55 -0.14 7.14
CA ILE A 129 2.98 1.24 7.42
C ILE A 129 4.05 1.70 6.42
N ALA A 130 5.04 0.86 6.10
CA ALA A 130 6.04 1.16 5.08
C ALA A 130 5.42 1.34 3.69
N ASP A 131 4.43 0.53 3.35
CA ASP A 131 3.65 0.65 2.11
C ASP A 131 2.82 1.93 2.08
N CYS A 132 2.25 2.38 3.20
CA CYS A 132 1.61 3.69 3.30
C CYS A 132 2.57 4.82 2.91
N VAL A 133 3.79 4.81 3.46
CA VAL A 133 4.80 5.83 3.13
C VAL A 133 5.17 5.78 1.65
N ASP A 134 5.44 4.58 1.11
CA ASP A 134 5.82 4.40 -0.30
C ASP A 134 4.69 4.86 -1.25
N MET A 135 3.44 4.53 -0.95
CA MET A 135 2.28 4.95 -1.75
C MET A 135 2.07 6.47 -1.65
N TYR A 136 2.11 7.04 -0.45
CA TYR A 136 1.92 8.47 -0.27
C TYR A 136 2.98 9.32 -0.98
N VAL A 137 4.24 8.91 -0.92
CA VAL A 137 5.35 9.59 -1.62
C VAL A 137 5.17 9.59 -3.14
N LYS A 138 4.57 8.53 -3.68
CA LYS A 138 4.29 8.40 -5.12
C LYS A 138 2.96 9.02 -5.54
N LEU A 139 2.10 9.33 -4.57
CA LEU A 139 0.80 9.94 -4.83
C LEU A 139 0.98 11.39 -5.27
N GLY A 140 0.38 11.75 -6.40
CA GLY A 140 0.43 13.14 -6.90
C GLY A 140 -0.30 14.11 -5.97
N PRO A 141 0.06 15.41 -5.99
CA PRO A 141 -0.50 16.42 -5.07
C PRO A 141 -2.03 16.44 -5.04
N LYS A 142 -2.68 16.38 -6.21
CA LYS A 142 -4.14 16.32 -6.33
C LYS A 142 -4.77 15.18 -5.50
N TYR A 143 -4.15 14.02 -5.49
CA TYR A 143 -4.67 12.85 -4.77
C TYR A 143 -4.31 12.91 -3.29
N GLN A 144 -3.17 13.53 -2.94
CA GLN A 144 -2.82 13.82 -1.55
C GLN A 144 -3.86 14.78 -0.93
N ASP A 145 -4.26 15.84 -1.64
CA ASP A 145 -5.31 16.76 -1.18
C ASP A 145 -6.64 16.02 -0.98
N VAL A 146 -7.08 15.21 -1.95
CA VAL A 146 -8.29 14.39 -1.84
C VAL A 146 -8.25 13.45 -0.65
N LEU A 147 -7.08 12.88 -0.32
CA LEU A 147 -6.91 12.04 0.87
C LEU A 147 -7.22 12.81 2.14
N TRP A 148 -6.66 14.00 2.28
CA TRP A 148 -6.78 14.79 3.50
C TRP A 148 -8.12 15.50 3.66
N GLU A 149 -8.85 15.75 2.58
CA GLU A 149 -10.23 16.23 2.60
C GLU A 149 -11.23 15.17 3.10
N LYS A 150 -10.93 13.90 2.89
CA LYS A 150 -11.80 12.80 3.33
C LYS A 150 -11.80 12.62 4.84
N ARG A 151 -12.94 12.18 5.37
CA ARG A 151 -13.04 11.68 6.75
C ARG A 151 -12.75 10.19 6.77
N PHE A 152 -11.72 9.78 7.48
CA PHE A 152 -11.37 8.37 7.70
C PHE A 152 -10.82 8.17 9.12
N LYS A 153 -10.88 6.92 9.60
CA LYS A 153 -10.23 6.50 10.86
C LYS A 153 -8.80 6.07 10.55
N LEU A 154 -7.87 6.27 11.49
CA LEU A 154 -6.45 5.94 11.28
C LEU A 154 -6.23 4.51 10.78
N LYS A 155 -6.97 3.53 11.28
CA LYS A 155 -6.94 2.14 10.80
C LYS A 155 -7.38 1.94 9.34
N GLN A 156 -8.03 2.93 8.72
CA GLN A 156 -8.46 2.92 7.31
C GLN A 156 -7.46 3.63 6.40
N PHE A 157 -6.40 4.21 6.97
CA PHE A 157 -5.45 5.05 6.22
C PHE A 157 -4.78 4.28 5.07
N HIS A 158 -4.34 3.05 5.33
CA HIS A 158 -3.77 2.18 4.32
C HIS A 158 -4.75 1.90 3.18
N ASP A 159 -6.00 1.56 3.49
CA ASP A 159 -7.04 1.31 2.49
C ASP A 159 -7.35 2.54 1.64
N GLU A 160 -7.40 3.73 2.25
CA GLU A 160 -7.65 4.99 1.53
C GLU A 160 -6.49 5.32 0.59
N LEU A 161 -5.24 5.08 1.02
CA LEU A 161 -4.07 5.24 0.16
C LEU A 161 -4.10 4.27 -1.02
N ILE A 162 -4.38 2.99 -0.79
CA ILE A 162 -4.52 1.99 -1.86
C ILE A 162 -5.57 2.45 -2.89
N ASN A 163 -6.74 2.92 -2.43
CA ASN A 163 -7.80 3.35 -3.32
C ASN A 163 -7.36 4.53 -4.20
N LEU A 164 -6.70 5.54 -3.61
CA LEU A 164 -6.26 6.72 -4.36
C LEU A 164 -5.06 6.42 -5.25
N PHE A 165 -4.12 5.61 -4.78
CA PHE A 165 -2.98 5.18 -5.58
C PHE A 165 -3.42 4.37 -6.80
N ASN A 166 -4.34 3.42 -6.60
CA ASN A 166 -4.92 2.67 -7.71
C ASN A 166 -5.70 3.57 -8.69
N LYS A 167 -6.42 4.56 -8.18
CA LYS A 167 -7.11 5.53 -9.04
C LYS A 167 -6.13 6.39 -9.84
N GLN A 168 -5.02 6.82 -9.24
CA GLN A 168 -3.96 7.54 -9.94
C GLN A 168 -3.30 6.69 -11.02
N GLU A 169 -2.91 5.47 -10.68
CA GLU A 169 -2.13 4.61 -11.58
C GLU A 169 -2.98 4.01 -12.71
N TYR A 170 -4.27 3.80 -12.45
CA TYR A 170 -5.12 2.98 -13.31
C TYR A 170 -6.48 3.59 -13.64
N GLY A 171 -6.84 4.72 -13.03
CA GLY A 171 -8.17 5.31 -13.20
C GLY A 171 -8.51 5.63 -14.64
N ASP A 172 -7.54 6.04 -15.45
CA ASP A 172 -7.69 6.43 -16.84
C ASP A 172 -7.30 5.31 -17.83
N VAL A 173 -6.90 4.14 -17.34
CA VAL A 173 -6.54 3.01 -18.21
C VAL A 173 -7.80 2.30 -18.67
N ILE A 174 -8.17 2.54 -19.94
CA ILE A 174 -9.32 1.90 -20.58
C ILE A 174 -8.92 0.48 -20.99
N LEU A 175 -9.75 -0.49 -20.63
CA LEU A 175 -9.57 -1.88 -21.02
C LEU A 175 -10.21 -2.15 -22.39
N PRO A 176 -9.70 -3.15 -23.15
CA PRO A 176 -10.30 -3.54 -24.42
C PRO A 176 -11.77 -3.94 -24.26
N ALA A 177 -12.65 -3.30 -25.03
CA ALA A 177 -14.08 -3.61 -25.01
C ALA A 177 -14.33 -5.05 -25.52
N GLN A 178 -15.19 -5.78 -24.82
CA GLN A 178 -15.61 -7.14 -25.18
C GLN A 178 -17.14 -7.24 -25.11
N PRO A 179 -17.88 -6.51 -25.97
CA PRO A 179 -19.35 -6.44 -25.89
C PRO A 179 -20.03 -7.80 -26.06
N GLN A 180 -19.39 -8.72 -26.79
CA GLN A 180 -19.90 -10.08 -27.00
C GLN A 180 -19.90 -10.96 -25.74
N LEU A 181 -19.21 -10.54 -24.69
CA LEU A 181 -19.18 -11.24 -23.41
C LEU A 181 -20.22 -10.70 -22.42
N GLN A 182 -20.93 -9.62 -22.78
CA GLN A 182 -21.94 -9.02 -21.92
C GLN A 182 -23.31 -9.62 -22.22
N ALA A 183 -24.03 -9.97 -21.18
CA ALA A 183 -25.39 -10.54 -21.30
C ALA A 183 -26.13 -10.43 -19.96
N ASP A 184 -27.46 -10.54 -20.06
CA ASP A 184 -28.34 -10.69 -18.91
C ASP A 184 -28.93 -12.10 -18.92
N VAL A 185 -28.70 -12.89 -17.88
CA VAL A 185 -29.12 -14.28 -17.79
C VAL A 185 -29.68 -14.56 -16.39
N ASN A 186 -30.91 -14.97 -16.30
CA ASN A 186 -31.58 -15.36 -15.03
C ASN A 186 -31.47 -14.32 -13.91
N GLY A 187 -31.64 -13.03 -14.24
CA GLY A 187 -31.52 -11.94 -13.26
C GLY A 187 -30.08 -11.71 -12.77
N MET A 188 -29.11 -12.13 -13.53
CA MET A 188 -27.69 -11.79 -13.33
C MET A 188 -27.14 -11.08 -14.55
N HIS A 189 -26.30 -10.06 -14.30
CA HIS A 189 -25.69 -9.27 -15.37
C HIS A 189 -24.23 -9.69 -15.53
N PHE A 190 -23.86 -10.09 -16.74
CA PHE A 190 -22.50 -10.42 -17.14
C PHE A 190 -21.88 -9.16 -17.75
N MET A 191 -20.91 -8.58 -17.07
CA MET A 191 -20.33 -7.28 -17.39
C MET A 191 -18.82 -7.38 -17.60
N VAL A 192 -18.30 -6.66 -18.57
CA VAL A 192 -16.86 -6.51 -18.77
C VAL A 192 -16.41 -5.20 -18.14
N PRO A 193 -15.42 -5.22 -17.23
CA PRO A 193 -14.83 -4.01 -16.66
C PRO A 193 -14.32 -3.08 -17.77
N LYS A 194 -14.66 -1.80 -17.70
CA LYS A 194 -14.28 -0.80 -18.71
C LYS A 194 -12.90 -0.22 -18.46
N THR A 195 -12.49 -0.17 -17.20
CA THR A 195 -11.22 0.43 -16.80
C THR A 195 -10.44 -0.52 -15.89
N ALA A 196 -9.14 -0.27 -15.78
CA ALA A 196 -8.33 -1.01 -14.81
C ALA A 196 -8.75 -0.73 -13.36
N ALA A 197 -9.30 0.47 -13.08
CA ALA A 197 -9.88 0.80 -11.78
C ALA A 197 -11.11 -0.06 -11.45
N ASP A 198 -11.95 -0.39 -12.44
CA ASP A 198 -13.08 -1.31 -12.25
C ASP A 198 -12.59 -2.69 -11.84
N LEU A 199 -11.53 -3.24 -12.49
CA LEU A 199 -10.93 -4.52 -12.10
C LEU A 199 -10.44 -4.51 -10.64
N MET A 200 -9.81 -3.42 -10.22
CA MET A 200 -9.33 -3.28 -8.83
C MET A 200 -10.49 -3.25 -7.84
N THR A 201 -11.57 -2.54 -8.19
CA THR A 201 -12.79 -2.44 -7.38
C THR A 201 -13.45 -3.81 -7.21
N VAL A 202 -13.61 -4.55 -8.30
CA VAL A 202 -14.15 -5.92 -8.29
C VAL A 202 -13.28 -6.85 -7.44
N GLY A 203 -11.95 -6.78 -7.59
CA GLY A 203 -11.01 -7.57 -6.78
C GLY A 203 -11.18 -7.32 -5.29
N LYS A 204 -11.35 -6.06 -4.89
CA LYS A 204 -11.62 -5.68 -3.50
C LYS A 204 -12.97 -6.20 -2.99
N GLN A 205 -14.04 -6.03 -3.76
CA GLN A 205 -15.38 -6.45 -3.39
C GLN A 205 -15.48 -7.98 -3.27
N LEU A 206 -14.88 -8.72 -4.19
CA LEU A 206 -14.86 -10.19 -4.18
C LEU A 206 -13.73 -10.79 -3.33
N LYS A 207 -12.85 -9.97 -2.73
CA LYS A 207 -11.65 -10.42 -2.00
C LYS A 207 -10.82 -11.43 -2.81
N ASN A 208 -10.50 -11.07 -4.05
CA ASN A 208 -9.70 -11.90 -4.94
C ASN A 208 -8.64 -11.06 -5.68
N CYS A 209 -7.75 -11.72 -6.41
CA CYS A 209 -6.62 -11.08 -7.09
C CYS A 209 -6.94 -10.56 -8.50
N VAL A 210 -8.20 -10.43 -8.93
CA VAL A 210 -8.54 -10.05 -10.31
C VAL A 210 -7.97 -8.69 -10.72
N GLY A 211 -7.77 -7.77 -9.78
CA GLY A 211 -7.09 -6.49 -10.04
C GLY A 211 -5.69 -6.64 -10.63
N SER A 212 -4.98 -7.72 -10.33
CA SER A 212 -3.64 -7.98 -10.89
C SER A 212 -3.64 -8.42 -12.35
N TYR A 213 -4.81 -8.75 -12.90
CA TYR A 213 -4.95 -9.25 -14.28
C TYR A 213 -4.90 -8.17 -15.35
N ARG A 214 -4.90 -6.88 -14.99
CA ARG A 214 -4.94 -5.75 -15.93
C ARG A 214 -3.92 -5.86 -17.05
N GLY A 215 -2.67 -6.23 -16.77
CA GLY A 215 -1.63 -6.36 -17.79
C GLY A 215 -1.97 -7.41 -18.83
N ARG A 216 -2.48 -8.56 -18.40
CA ARG A 216 -2.92 -9.66 -19.28
C ARG A 216 -4.15 -9.27 -20.11
N VAL A 217 -5.10 -8.53 -19.50
CA VAL A 217 -6.28 -8.01 -20.19
C VAL A 217 -5.88 -6.99 -21.26
N MET A 218 -5.01 -6.04 -20.91
CA MET A 218 -4.50 -5.04 -21.87
C MET A 218 -3.75 -5.66 -23.04
N GLN A 219 -3.03 -6.76 -22.81
CA GLN A 219 -2.31 -7.50 -23.84
C GLN A 219 -3.21 -8.46 -24.65
N GLY A 220 -4.51 -8.52 -24.35
CA GLY A 220 -5.46 -9.43 -25.02
C GLY A 220 -5.21 -10.91 -24.71
N GLN A 221 -4.48 -11.23 -23.64
CA GLN A 221 -4.20 -12.62 -23.24
C GLN A 221 -5.37 -13.25 -22.48
N THR A 222 -6.19 -12.43 -21.83
CA THR A 222 -7.35 -12.87 -21.08
C THR A 222 -8.45 -11.79 -21.11
N ALA A 223 -9.69 -12.21 -20.92
CA ALA A 223 -10.81 -11.31 -20.65
C ALA A 223 -11.39 -11.63 -19.27
N ILE A 224 -11.87 -10.62 -18.57
CA ILE A 224 -12.54 -10.75 -17.29
C ILE A 224 -14.00 -10.37 -17.45
N VAL A 225 -14.89 -11.24 -17.00
CA VAL A 225 -16.32 -10.98 -16.89
C VAL A 225 -16.73 -11.02 -15.44
N VAL A 226 -17.40 -9.98 -15.00
CA VAL A 226 -17.95 -9.85 -13.65
C VAL A 226 -19.43 -10.20 -13.73
N VAL A 227 -19.87 -11.10 -12.88
CA VAL A 227 -21.29 -11.41 -12.72
C VAL A 227 -21.80 -10.61 -11.53
N THR A 228 -22.84 -9.82 -11.75
CA THR A 228 -23.51 -9.04 -10.69
C THR A 228 -24.95 -9.53 -10.49
N ASP A 229 -25.50 -9.29 -9.32
CA ASP A 229 -26.92 -9.43 -9.03
C ASP A 229 -27.73 -8.22 -9.54
N ASP A 230 -29.04 -8.22 -9.29
CA ASP A 230 -29.95 -7.14 -9.67
C ASP A 230 -29.61 -5.80 -9.00
N ASP A 231 -28.96 -5.83 -7.85
CA ASP A 231 -28.45 -4.64 -7.12
C ASP A 231 -27.06 -4.20 -7.61
N MET A 232 -26.54 -4.79 -8.68
CA MET A 232 -25.22 -4.56 -9.26
C MET A 232 -24.05 -4.93 -8.32
N ASN A 233 -24.27 -5.75 -7.30
CA ASN A 233 -23.20 -6.24 -6.47
C ASN A 233 -22.47 -7.39 -7.17
N PRO A 234 -21.13 -7.40 -7.22
CA PRO A 234 -20.38 -8.51 -7.80
C PRO A 234 -20.58 -9.80 -6.98
N VAL A 235 -21.01 -10.86 -7.62
CA VAL A 235 -21.21 -12.19 -7.01
C VAL A 235 -20.22 -13.22 -7.52
N ALA A 236 -19.68 -13.04 -8.72
CA ALA A 236 -18.64 -13.88 -9.28
C ALA A 236 -17.72 -13.12 -10.25
N CYS A 237 -16.54 -13.68 -10.47
CA CYS A 237 -15.59 -13.22 -11.47
C CYS A 237 -15.13 -14.41 -12.31
N LEU A 238 -15.18 -14.24 -13.63
CA LEU A 238 -14.84 -15.23 -14.63
C LEU A 238 -13.59 -14.79 -15.38
N GLU A 239 -12.63 -15.67 -15.54
CA GLU A 239 -11.48 -15.47 -16.44
C GLU A 239 -11.67 -16.32 -17.69
N LEU A 240 -11.58 -15.67 -18.85
CA LEU A 240 -11.63 -16.33 -20.15
C LEU A 240 -10.28 -16.17 -20.86
N ALA A 241 -9.81 -17.25 -21.46
CA ALA A 241 -8.67 -17.21 -22.36
C ALA A 241 -9.13 -17.38 -23.81
N THR A 242 -8.26 -16.98 -24.75
CA THR A 242 -8.41 -17.36 -26.14
C THR A 242 -8.18 -18.87 -26.22
N GLY A 243 -9.13 -19.59 -26.78
CA GLY A 243 -8.95 -21.00 -27.11
C GLY A 243 -7.75 -21.18 -28.03
N GLU A 244 -7.11 -22.34 -28.00
CA GLU A 244 -5.89 -22.64 -28.72
C GLU A 244 -5.95 -22.24 -30.21
N LYS A 245 -4.88 -21.56 -30.65
CA LYS A 245 -4.56 -21.20 -32.04
C LYS A 245 -5.52 -20.20 -32.69
N ILE A 246 -5.24 -18.93 -32.41
CA ILE A 246 -5.73 -17.82 -33.22
C ILE A 246 -5.23 -18.02 -34.67
N ARG A 247 -6.06 -18.59 -35.53
CA ARG A 247 -5.94 -18.39 -36.97
C ARG A 247 -6.37 -16.95 -37.23
N LYS A 248 -5.53 -16.18 -37.94
CA LYS A 248 -5.70 -14.80 -38.38
C LYS A 248 -7.16 -14.28 -38.21
N GLY A 249 -7.42 -13.60 -37.11
CA GLY A 249 -8.74 -13.06 -36.76
C GLY A 249 -8.70 -12.53 -35.34
N GLN A 250 -9.70 -11.76 -34.92
CA GLN A 250 -9.78 -11.27 -33.57
C GLN A 250 -9.79 -12.42 -32.54
N PRO A 251 -9.10 -12.28 -31.39
CA PRO A 251 -9.08 -13.31 -30.37
C PRO A 251 -10.51 -13.56 -29.87
N LYS A 252 -10.97 -14.80 -30.01
CA LYS A 252 -12.24 -15.23 -29.41
C LYS A 252 -11.96 -15.74 -28.02
N PHE A 253 -12.42 -15.04 -27.01
CA PHE A 253 -12.39 -15.50 -25.61
C PHE A 253 -13.51 -16.52 -25.40
N ASN A 254 -13.25 -17.77 -25.72
CA ASN A 254 -14.22 -18.85 -25.70
C ASN A 254 -13.86 -19.99 -24.75
N HIS A 255 -12.82 -19.82 -23.94
CA HIS A 255 -12.41 -20.81 -22.97
C HIS A 255 -12.47 -20.25 -21.55
N LEU A 256 -13.40 -20.77 -20.73
CA LEU A 256 -13.52 -20.41 -19.33
C LEU A 256 -12.38 -21.07 -18.54
N VAL A 257 -11.37 -20.28 -18.15
CA VAL A 257 -10.20 -20.75 -17.40
C VAL A 257 -10.55 -20.98 -15.95
N GLN A 258 -11.24 -20.01 -15.35
CA GLN A 258 -11.70 -20.10 -13.96
C GLN A 258 -12.92 -19.25 -13.70
N ALA A 259 -13.70 -19.65 -12.70
CA ALA A 259 -14.81 -18.90 -12.17
C ALA A 259 -14.75 -18.93 -10.63
N LYS A 260 -14.73 -17.78 -10.01
CA LYS A 260 -14.56 -17.62 -8.56
C LYS A 260 -15.66 -16.74 -7.98
N LEU A 261 -16.18 -17.18 -6.86
CA LEU A 261 -17.06 -16.40 -5.99
C LEU A 261 -16.22 -15.57 -4.99
N PHE A 262 -16.88 -14.98 -4.01
CA PHE A 262 -16.25 -14.25 -2.92
C PHE A 262 -15.12 -15.08 -2.25
N ALA A 263 -14.02 -14.42 -1.91
CA ALA A 263 -12.83 -15.00 -1.28
C ALA A 263 -12.27 -16.24 -2.02
N ASN A 264 -12.27 -16.20 -3.36
CA ASN A 264 -11.81 -17.28 -4.24
C ASN A 264 -12.58 -18.62 -4.09
N THR A 265 -13.77 -18.58 -3.52
CA THR A 265 -14.63 -19.76 -3.38
C THR A 265 -14.98 -20.34 -4.76
N GLN A 266 -15.05 -21.65 -4.86
CA GLN A 266 -15.34 -22.33 -6.12
C GLN A 266 -16.81 -22.10 -6.55
N LEU A 267 -17.01 -21.85 -7.84
CA LEU A 267 -18.34 -21.60 -8.42
C LEU A 267 -19.37 -22.70 -8.08
N LYS A 268 -18.93 -23.97 -8.07
CA LYS A 268 -19.76 -25.13 -7.76
C LYS A 268 -20.41 -25.12 -6.36
N GLN A 269 -19.93 -24.26 -5.46
CA GLN A 269 -20.51 -24.12 -4.12
C GLN A 269 -21.82 -23.31 -4.10
N ASN A 270 -22.15 -22.65 -5.21
CA ASN A 270 -23.43 -21.94 -5.38
C ASN A 270 -24.14 -22.43 -6.66
N ASN A 271 -25.11 -23.34 -6.50
CA ASN A 271 -25.80 -23.96 -7.63
C ASN A 271 -26.52 -22.95 -8.53
N LYS A 272 -27.12 -21.87 -7.98
CA LYS A 272 -27.80 -20.86 -8.78
C LYS A 272 -26.82 -20.10 -9.67
N ILE A 273 -25.72 -19.59 -9.10
CA ILE A 273 -24.72 -18.86 -9.87
C ILE A 273 -24.04 -19.81 -10.87
N HIS A 274 -23.73 -21.04 -10.45
CA HIS A 274 -23.12 -22.04 -11.32
C HIS A 274 -23.99 -22.32 -12.56
N SER A 275 -25.26 -22.63 -12.38
CA SER A 275 -26.18 -22.92 -13.49
C SER A 275 -26.33 -21.71 -14.44
N THR A 276 -26.40 -20.50 -13.88
CA THR A 276 -26.50 -19.27 -14.69
C THR A 276 -25.24 -19.02 -15.50
N VAL A 277 -24.06 -19.20 -14.90
CA VAL A 277 -22.77 -19.09 -15.62
C VAL A 277 -22.65 -20.13 -16.73
N MET A 278 -23.08 -21.38 -16.48
CA MET A 278 -23.07 -22.44 -17.51
C MET A 278 -24.04 -22.13 -18.66
N GLN A 279 -25.22 -21.56 -18.35
CA GLN A 279 -26.18 -21.12 -19.38
C GLN A 279 -25.60 -19.97 -20.21
N TRP A 280 -24.97 -18.99 -19.59
CA TRP A 280 -24.29 -17.89 -20.29
C TRP A 280 -23.14 -18.41 -21.18
N ALA A 281 -22.34 -19.35 -20.70
CA ALA A 281 -21.21 -19.90 -21.47
C ALA A 281 -21.62 -20.73 -22.67
N ASN A 282 -22.88 -21.15 -22.76
CA ASN A 282 -23.42 -21.92 -23.89
C ASN A 282 -24.17 -21.06 -24.92
N GLN A 283 -24.24 -19.75 -24.72
CA GLN A 283 -24.80 -18.78 -25.71
C GLN A 283 -23.73 -18.36 -26.73
#